data_ee1c4b1ca87dc85fd00e18bb2773192c
#
_entry.id   ee1c4b1ca87dc85fd00e18bb2773192c
#
_cell.length_a   1.000
_cell.length_b   1.000
_cell.length_c   1.000
_cell.angle_alpha   90.00
_cell.angle_beta   90.00
_cell.angle_gamma   90.00
#
_symmetry.space_group_name_H-M   'P 1'
#
loop_
_entity.id
_entity.type
_entity.pdbx_description
1 polymer ?
#
loop_
_entity_poly.entity_id
_entity_poly.type
_entity_poly.pdbx_seq_one_letter_code
_entity_poly.pdbx_strand_id
1 'polypeptide(L)'
;MKLIRMNKVSLIFFFIVSSIISQNNTEVYLFDITKTTDGYELNNKLNISNNEGYDNQPHFYDNNTLLFASSRDGQTDIVKYTIDTGEKKFINYTKNGGEYSPQRIPNSKDISAVRLDNSGLQRLYKYNINSGVSEEIIPNLKVAYPLWYNDHVLFSAVIGENALELVKSDLNNNSNNILEKNIGRSLHKIPNTNLISFISKK
;
A
#
# COMPACT_ATOMS: atom_id res chain seq x y z
N MET A 1 54.17 36.73 -47.23
CA MET A 1 53.02 36.94 -46.31
C MET A 1 52.37 35.58 -46.11
N LYS A 2 52.60 34.95 -44.95
CA LYS A 2 52.14 33.60 -44.67
C LYS A 2 50.79 33.68 -43.93
N LEU A 3 49.71 33.16 -44.52
CA LEU A 3 48.40 33.08 -43.86
C LEU A 3 48.43 31.94 -42.82
N ILE A 4 48.14 32.28 -41.57
CA ILE A 4 47.91 31.34 -40.49
C ILE A 4 46.47 30.87 -40.58
N ARG A 5 46.24 29.59 -40.89
CA ARG A 5 44.93 28.93 -40.80
C ARG A 5 44.60 28.64 -39.33
N MET A 6 43.62 29.35 -38.80
CA MET A 6 43.06 29.04 -37.49
C MET A 6 42.14 27.81 -37.62
N ASN A 7 42.51 26.70 -36.96
CA ASN A 7 41.63 25.55 -36.80
C ASN A 7 40.55 25.90 -35.78
N LYS A 8 39.26 25.85 -36.20
CA LYS A 8 38.12 25.97 -35.29
C LYS A 8 37.99 24.64 -34.54
N VAL A 9 38.36 24.60 -33.26
CA VAL A 9 38.04 23.51 -32.36
C VAL A 9 36.58 23.75 -31.89
N SER A 10 35.67 22.91 -32.39
CA SER A 10 34.25 22.92 -31.96
C SER A 10 34.16 22.11 -30.67
N LEU A 11 34.00 22.82 -29.54
CA LEU A 11 33.77 22.18 -28.24
C LEU A 11 32.29 21.77 -28.16
N ILE A 12 32.00 20.50 -28.34
CA ILE A 12 30.67 19.93 -28.13
C ILE A 12 30.48 19.69 -26.63
N PHE A 13 29.73 20.55 -25.97
CA PHE A 13 29.28 20.34 -24.60
C PHE A 13 28.13 19.31 -24.58
N PHE A 14 28.45 18.09 -24.18
CA PHE A 14 27.41 17.07 -23.87
C PHE A 14 26.77 17.43 -22.53
N PHE A 15 25.57 18.03 -22.57
CA PHE A 15 24.72 18.15 -21.38
C PHE A 15 24.14 16.78 -21.06
N ILE A 16 24.72 16.07 -20.08
CA ILE A 16 24.08 14.91 -19.48
C ILE A 16 22.98 15.45 -18.57
N VAL A 17 21.76 15.46 -19.09
CA VAL A 17 20.55 15.70 -18.27
C VAL A 17 20.31 14.43 -17.46
N SER A 18 20.84 14.37 -16.26
CA SER A 18 20.45 13.36 -15.28
C SER A 18 19.02 13.66 -14.88
N SER A 19 18.08 12.86 -15.37
CA SER A 19 16.70 12.87 -14.85
C SER A 19 16.78 12.40 -13.39
N ILE A 20 16.77 13.34 -12.44
CA ILE A 20 16.59 13.04 -11.03
C ILE A 20 15.12 12.62 -10.90
N ILE A 21 14.86 11.32 -11.00
CA ILE A 21 13.58 10.76 -10.59
C ILE A 21 13.61 10.84 -9.07
N SER A 22 12.99 11.89 -8.51
CA SER A 22 12.74 11.95 -7.08
C SER A 22 11.80 10.80 -6.73
N GLN A 23 12.33 9.77 -6.13
CA GLN A 23 11.52 8.73 -5.51
C GLN A 23 10.74 9.40 -4.38
N ASN A 24 9.41 9.23 -4.34
CA ASN A 24 8.59 9.81 -3.28
C ASN A 24 9.05 9.22 -1.93
N ASN A 25 9.70 10.03 -1.12
CA ASN A 25 10.03 9.66 0.24
C ASN A 25 8.82 9.94 1.12
N THR A 26 8.18 8.89 1.58
CA THR A 26 7.02 8.95 2.48
C THR A 26 7.32 8.15 3.75
N GLU A 27 6.81 8.62 4.89
CA GLU A 27 7.10 8.05 6.19
C GLU A 27 5.82 7.74 6.95
N VAL A 28 5.86 6.71 7.78
CA VAL A 28 4.78 6.34 8.70
C VAL A 28 5.11 6.85 10.10
N TYR A 29 4.22 7.67 10.65
CA TYR A 29 4.34 8.20 12.01
C TYR A 29 3.28 7.59 12.93
N LEU A 30 3.70 7.28 14.14
CA LEU A 30 2.83 6.90 15.25
C LEU A 30 2.72 8.07 16.23
N PHE A 31 1.53 8.25 16.80
CA PHE A 31 1.24 9.27 17.82
C PHE A 31 0.42 8.64 18.95
N ASP A 32 0.62 9.14 20.15
CA ASP A 32 -0.35 8.98 21.21
C ASP A 32 -1.51 9.96 21.00
N ILE A 33 -2.73 9.52 21.28
CA ILE A 33 -3.91 10.37 21.25
C ILE A 33 -4.46 10.56 22.66
N THR A 34 -4.58 11.80 23.10
CA THR A 34 -5.14 12.16 24.40
C THR A 34 -6.42 12.90 24.21
N LYS A 35 -7.49 12.48 24.91
CA LYS A 35 -8.76 13.20 24.95
C LYS A 35 -8.63 14.38 25.89
N THR A 36 -8.99 15.59 25.43
CA THR A 36 -9.03 16.83 26.19
C THR A 36 -10.47 17.31 26.34
N THR A 37 -10.67 18.43 27.05
CA THR A 37 -12.00 19.08 27.17
C THR A 37 -12.52 19.60 25.82
N ASP A 38 -11.61 20.00 24.93
CA ASP A 38 -11.94 20.68 23.67
C ASP A 38 -11.77 19.76 22.44
N GLY A 39 -11.44 18.48 22.66
CA GLY A 39 -11.27 17.51 21.56
C GLY A 39 -10.19 16.46 21.82
N TYR A 40 -9.23 16.37 20.92
CA TYR A 40 -8.11 15.41 21.00
C TYR A 40 -6.79 16.12 20.67
N GLU A 41 -5.74 15.68 21.34
CA GLU A 41 -4.36 16.08 21.07
C GLU A 41 -3.53 14.90 20.64
N LEU A 42 -2.62 15.12 19.69
CA LEU A 42 -1.63 14.15 19.23
C LEU A 42 -0.29 14.47 19.91
N ASN A 43 0.24 13.50 20.64
CA ASN A 43 1.49 13.62 21.40
C ASN A 43 2.49 12.54 20.96
N ASN A 44 3.73 12.63 21.42
CA ASN A 44 4.76 11.61 21.28
C ASN A 44 4.96 11.12 19.83
N LYS A 45 5.08 12.07 18.90
CA LYS A 45 5.34 11.78 17.49
C LYS A 45 6.57 10.89 17.31
N LEU A 46 6.39 9.70 16.75
CA LEU A 46 7.45 8.74 16.47
C LEU A 46 7.44 8.35 14.99
N ASN A 47 8.58 8.53 14.29
CA ASN A 47 8.76 7.97 12.96
C ASN A 47 9.06 6.47 13.09
N ILE A 48 8.14 5.60 12.70
CA ILE A 48 8.28 4.14 12.81
C ILE A 48 8.83 3.49 11.56
N SER A 49 8.75 4.13 10.41
CA SER A 49 9.35 3.64 9.17
C SER A 49 10.82 4.01 9.08
N ASN A 50 11.18 5.26 9.20
CA ASN A 50 12.53 5.80 9.14
C ASN A 50 13.39 5.13 8.06
N ASN A 51 12.96 5.22 6.81
CA ASN A 51 13.52 4.54 5.66
C ASN A 51 13.49 5.48 4.44
N GLU A 52 14.50 5.42 3.59
CA GLU A 52 14.47 6.13 2.32
C GLU A 52 13.56 5.40 1.33
N GLY A 53 12.56 6.10 0.79
CA GLY A 53 11.67 5.59 -0.24
C GLY A 53 10.20 5.61 0.14
N TYR A 54 9.47 4.60 -0.26
CA TYR A 54 8.03 4.53 -0.09
C TYR A 54 7.68 3.74 1.17
N ASP A 55 7.10 4.41 2.17
CA ASP A 55 6.52 3.83 3.38
C ASP A 55 5.09 4.35 3.52
N ASN A 56 4.08 3.47 3.45
CA ASN A 56 2.70 3.90 3.32
C ASN A 56 1.68 2.85 3.78
N GLN A 57 0.41 3.24 3.79
CA GLN A 57 -0.75 2.37 4.01
C GLN A 57 -0.70 1.63 5.35
N PRO A 58 -0.46 2.34 6.48
CA PRO A 58 -0.41 1.72 7.79
C PRO A 58 -1.76 1.13 8.19
N HIS A 59 -1.72 -0.02 8.85
CA HIS A 59 -2.88 -0.72 9.39
C HIS A 59 -2.54 -1.34 10.75
N PHE A 60 -3.36 -1.10 11.76
CA PHE A 60 -3.23 -1.78 13.05
C PHE A 60 -3.66 -3.25 12.91
N TYR A 61 -2.72 -4.15 13.13
CA TYR A 61 -3.01 -5.58 13.21
C TYR A 61 -3.67 -5.93 14.54
N ASP A 62 -3.13 -5.38 15.62
CA ASP A 62 -3.67 -5.38 16.98
C ASP A 62 -3.17 -4.14 17.75
N ASN A 63 -3.38 -4.09 19.07
CA ASN A 63 -2.99 -2.94 19.89
C ASN A 63 -1.47 -2.72 20.00
N ASN A 64 -0.66 -3.71 19.65
CA ASN A 64 0.81 -3.66 19.76
C ASN A 64 1.52 -3.85 18.41
N THR A 65 0.78 -4.05 17.32
CA THR A 65 1.37 -4.39 16.03
C THR A 65 0.76 -3.55 14.92
N LEU A 66 1.63 -2.89 14.14
CA LEU A 66 1.26 -2.24 12.88
C LEU A 66 1.83 -3.02 11.69
N LEU A 67 1.11 -2.92 10.58
CA LEU A 67 1.53 -3.35 9.26
C LEU A 67 1.64 -2.12 8.37
N PHE A 68 2.61 -2.07 7.49
CA PHE A 68 2.68 -1.05 6.44
C PHE A 68 3.49 -1.56 5.25
N ALA A 69 3.27 -0.96 4.08
CA ALA A 69 4.06 -1.20 2.90
C ALA A 69 5.35 -0.39 2.99
N SER A 70 6.51 -0.99 2.76
CA SER A 70 7.83 -0.36 2.88
C SER A 70 8.76 -0.79 1.75
N SER A 71 9.45 0.19 1.17
CA SER A 71 10.44 -0.07 0.13
C SER A 71 11.79 -0.46 0.71
N ARG A 72 12.43 -1.45 0.06
CA ARG A 72 13.84 -1.78 0.23
C ARG A 72 14.39 -2.31 -1.09
N ASP A 73 15.60 -1.96 -1.44
CA ASP A 73 16.30 -2.47 -2.63
C ASP A 73 15.47 -2.38 -3.94
N GLY A 74 14.66 -1.31 -4.07
CA GLY A 74 13.81 -1.07 -5.24
C GLY A 74 12.52 -1.89 -5.28
N GLN A 75 12.17 -2.58 -4.20
CA GLN A 75 10.98 -3.39 -4.04
C GLN A 75 10.15 -2.90 -2.85
N THR A 76 8.83 -3.12 -2.89
CA THR A 76 7.92 -2.81 -1.77
C THR A 76 7.38 -4.10 -1.19
N ASP A 77 7.61 -4.32 0.10
CA ASP A 77 7.15 -5.48 0.86
C ASP A 77 6.37 -5.04 2.11
N ILE A 78 5.75 -5.98 2.81
CA ILE A 78 5.01 -5.69 4.05
C ILE A 78 5.94 -5.76 5.25
N VAL A 79 5.96 -4.68 6.02
CA VAL A 79 6.62 -4.61 7.32
C VAL A 79 5.61 -4.83 8.43
N LYS A 80 6.01 -5.64 9.40
CA LYS A 80 5.41 -5.74 10.73
C LYS A 80 6.27 -4.92 11.70
N TYR A 81 5.64 -3.97 12.39
CA TYR A 81 6.24 -3.16 13.45
C TYR A 81 5.61 -3.48 14.78
N THR A 82 6.42 -3.77 15.80
CA THR A 82 5.96 -4.05 17.19
C THR A 82 6.17 -2.80 18.03
N ILE A 83 5.09 -2.22 18.59
CA ILE A 83 5.12 -0.92 19.29
C ILE A 83 6.01 -0.97 20.53
N ASP A 84 5.82 -1.96 21.39
CA ASP A 84 6.52 -2.06 22.68
C ASP A 84 8.04 -2.20 22.54
N THR A 85 8.49 -2.85 21.47
CA THR A 85 9.92 -3.15 21.27
C THR A 85 10.59 -2.28 20.21
N GLY A 86 9.81 -1.59 19.36
CA GLY A 86 10.32 -0.88 18.19
C GLY A 86 10.86 -1.77 17.07
N GLU A 87 10.63 -3.10 17.17
CA GLU A 87 11.14 -4.07 16.20
C GLU A 87 10.39 -3.93 14.86
N LYS A 88 11.16 -3.86 13.77
CA LYS A 88 10.67 -3.94 12.39
C LYS A 88 11.08 -5.26 11.76
N LYS A 89 10.14 -5.97 11.16
CA LYS A 89 10.39 -7.20 10.43
C LYS A 89 9.60 -7.24 9.13
N PHE A 90 10.27 -7.51 8.01
CA PHE A 90 9.58 -7.80 6.76
C PHE A 90 8.90 -9.17 6.86
N ILE A 91 7.64 -9.24 6.43
CA ILE A 91 6.85 -10.48 6.44
C ILE A 91 7.18 -11.32 5.20
N ASN A 92 7.38 -10.66 4.06
CA ASN A 92 7.57 -11.31 2.76
C ASN A 92 8.77 -10.71 2.01
N TYR A 93 9.09 -11.37 0.91
CA TYR A 93 10.00 -10.90 -0.11
C TYR A 93 9.54 -11.47 -1.46
N THR A 94 8.87 -10.64 -2.24
CA THR A 94 8.33 -11.06 -3.54
C THR A 94 9.23 -10.55 -4.66
N LYS A 95 10.12 -11.39 -5.13
CA LYS A 95 11.18 -11.04 -6.09
C LYS A 95 10.72 -10.29 -7.35
N ASN A 96 9.50 -10.52 -7.83
CA ASN A 96 8.99 -9.98 -9.09
C ASN A 96 7.69 -9.19 -8.90
N GLY A 97 7.54 -8.50 -7.77
CA GLY A 97 6.34 -7.73 -7.46
C GLY A 97 6.53 -6.90 -6.21
N GLY A 98 5.51 -6.17 -5.84
CA GLY A 98 5.45 -5.41 -4.60
C GLY A 98 4.09 -5.54 -3.93
N GLU A 99 4.07 -5.49 -2.59
CA GLU A 99 2.88 -5.63 -1.77
C GLU A 99 2.44 -4.28 -1.21
N TYR A 100 1.12 -4.08 -1.20
CA TYR A 100 0.48 -2.84 -0.83
C TYR A 100 -0.78 -3.10 0.00
N SER A 101 -1.25 -2.09 0.74
CA SER A 101 -2.51 -2.10 1.49
C SER A 101 -2.66 -3.32 2.43
N PRO A 102 -1.66 -3.58 3.30
CA PRO A 102 -1.75 -4.71 4.21
C PRO A 102 -2.90 -4.53 5.19
N GLN A 103 -3.63 -5.62 5.46
CA GLN A 103 -4.71 -5.64 6.44
C GLN A 103 -4.75 -6.98 7.18
N ARG A 104 -5.13 -6.94 8.45
CA ARG A 104 -5.48 -8.17 9.17
C ARG A 104 -6.74 -8.79 8.59
N ILE A 105 -6.73 -10.10 8.37
CA ILE A 105 -7.94 -10.85 8.06
C ILE A 105 -8.72 -11.06 9.37
N PRO A 106 -10.00 -10.66 9.48
CA PRO A 106 -10.79 -10.87 10.69
C PRO A 106 -10.83 -12.33 11.11
N ASN A 107 -10.82 -12.58 12.42
CA ASN A 107 -10.81 -13.92 13.02
C ASN A 107 -9.65 -14.82 12.60
N SER A 108 -8.59 -14.26 12.01
CA SER A 108 -7.40 -14.97 11.56
C SER A 108 -6.12 -14.36 12.16
N LYS A 109 -5.03 -15.15 12.14
CA LYS A 109 -3.68 -14.66 12.36
C LYS A 109 -3.00 -14.20 11.08
N ASP A 110 -3.60 -14.50 9.92
CA ASP A 110 -3.05 -14.13 8.63
C ASP A 110 -3.43 -12.68 8.27
N ILE A 111 -2.70 -12.16 7.31
CA ILE A 111 -2.93 -10.84 6.73
C ILE A 111 -3.27 -10.97 5.26
N SER A 112 -3.86 -9.93 4.70
CA SER A 112 -3.98 -9.78 3.25
C SER A 112 -3.18 -8.58 2.78
N ALA A 113 -2.69 -8.64 1.55
CA ALA A 113 -2.11 -7.51 0.84
C ALA A 113 -2.40 -7.59 -0.66
N VAL A 114 -2.47 -6.44 -1.29
CA VAL A 114 -2.53 -6.35 -2.75
C VAL A 114 -1.12 -6.54 -3.29
N ARG A 115 -0.91 -7.56 -4.13
CA ARG A 115 0.35 -7.73 -4.85
C ARG A 115 0.22 -7.25 -6.29
N LEU A 116 1.17 -6.42 -6.70
CA LEU A 116 1.34 -5.96 -8.07
C LEU A 116 2.64 -6.56 -8.62
N ASP A 117 2.52 -7.52 -9.52
CA ASP A 117 3.66 -8.15 -10.17
C ASP A 117 4.26 -7.23 -11.24
N ASN A 118 5.55 -7.40 -11.56
CA ASN A 118 6.24 -6.63 -12.60
C ASN A 118 5.59 -6.77 -13.99
N SER A 119 4.81 -7.84 -14.22
CA SER A 119 3.99 -8.04 -15.41
C SER A 119 2.74 -7.16 -15.46
N GLY A 120 2.44 -6.41 -14.39
CA GLY A 120 1.19 -5.65 -14.23
C GLY A 120 0.01 -6.46 -13.70
N LEU A 121 0.20 -7.73 -13.37
CA LEU A 121 -0.83 -8.52 -12.70
C LEU A 121 -1.03 -8.01 -11.28
N GLN A 122 -2.25 -7.60 -10.96
CA GLN A 122 -2.62 -7.11 -9.62
C GLN A 122 -3.71 -7.99 -9.02
N ARG A 123 -3.48 -8.54 -7.82
CA ARG A 123 -4.36 -9.47 -7.11
C ARG A 123 -4.29 -9.28 -5.60
N LEU A 124 -5.30 -9.76 -4.89
CA LEU A 124 -5.32 -9.84 -3.43
C LEU A 124 -4.78 -11.20 -2.98
N TYR A 125 -3.76 -11.16 -2.12
CA TYR A 125 -3.13 -12.36 -1.54
C TYR A 125 -3.34 -12.39 -0.03
N LYS A 126 -3.46 -13.60 0.52
CA LYS A 126 -3.30 -13.89 1.94
C LYS A 126 -1.82 -14.24 2.21
N TYR A 127 -1.30 -13.79 3.33
CA TYR A 127 0.06 -14.07 3.80
C TYR A 127 0.00 -14.62 5.21
N ASN A 128 0.72 -15.72 5.47
CA ASN A 128 0.98 -16.10 6.83
C ASN A 128 1.96 -15.12 7.48
N ILE A 129 1.56 -14.48 8.57
CA ILE A 129 2.32 -13.37 9.19
C ILE A 129 3.71 -13.78 9.70
N ASN A 130 3.95 -15.07 9.94
CA ASN A 130 5.22 -15.56 10.46
C ASN A 130 6.15 -16.10 9.38
N SER A 131 5.59 -16.85 8.40
CA SER A 131 6.37 -17.52 7.35
C SER A 131 6.44 -16.73 6.04
N GLY A 132 5.54 -15.78 5.82
CA GLY A 132 5.43 -15.04 4.57
C GLY A 132 4.87 -15.86 3.39
N VAL A 133 4.49 -17.11 3.63
CA VAL A 133 3.86 -17.94 2.59
C VAL A 133 2.55 -17.30 2.18
N SER A 134 2.33 -17.17 0.87
CA SER A 134 1.17 -16.48 0.31
C SER A 134 0.33 -17.37 -0.59
N GLU A 135 -0.97 -17.07 -0.65
CA GLU A 135 -1.92 -17.63 -1.60
C GLU A 135 -2.88 -16.56 -2.13
N GLU A 136 -3.30 -16.66 -3.37
CA GLU A 136 -4.27 -15.75 -3.98
C GLU A 136 -5.67 -15.97 -3.38
N ILE A 137 -6.36 -14.88 -2.99
CA ILE A 137 -7.68 -14.96 -2.35
C ILE A 137 -8.81 -14.88 -3.38
N ILE A 138 -8.74 -13.89 -4.28
CA ILE A 138 -9.81 -13.60 -5.25
C ILE A 138 -9.22 -13.61 -6.66
N PRO A 139 -9.29 -14.74 -7.36
CA PRO A 139 -8.90 -14.81 -8.76
C PRO A 139 -9.80 -13.93 -9.63
N ASN A 140 -9.27 -13.46 -10.75
CA ASN A 140 -10.00 -12.69 -11.76
C ASN A 140 -10.45 -11.27 -11.38
N LEU A 141 -10.14 -10.75 -10.19
CA LEU A 141 -10.35 -9.34 -9.82
C LEU A 141 -9.01 -8.61 -9.66
N LYS A 142 -8.91 -7.43 -10.27
CA LYS A 142 -7.81 -6.49 -10.05
C LYS A 142 -8.10 -5.64 -8.81
N VAL A 143 -8.00 -6.25 -7.62
CA VAL A 143 -8.25 -5.55 -6.35
C VAL A 143 -7.21 -4.48 -6.13
N ALA A 144 -7.64 -3.23 -5.88
CA ALA A 144 -6.76 -2.11 -5.58
C ALA A 144 -6.78 -1.74 -4.09
N TYR A 145 -7.96 -1.63 -3.49
CA TYR A 145 -8.13 -1.24 -2.09
C TYR A 145 -9.16 -2.16 -1.45
N PRO A 146 -8.73 -3.17 -0.66
CA PRO A 146 -9.62 -4.08 0.04
C PRO A 146 -10.15 -3.47 1.34
N LEU A 147 -11.32 -3.91 1.77
CA LEU A 147 -11.90 -3.68 3.07
C LEU A 147 -12.56 -4.97 3.56
N TRP A 148 -12.01 -5.60 4.58
CA TRP A 148 -12.62 -6.76 5.21
C TRP A 148 -13.87 -6.34 6.01
N TYR A 149 -15.02 -6.90 5.65
CA TYR A 149 -16.25 -6.73 6.42
C TYR A 149 -16.33 -7.75 7.56
N ASN A 150 -16.00 -9.01 7.25
CA ASN A 150 -15.77 -10.13 8.16
C ASN A 150 -14.70 -11.07 7.56
N ASP A 151 -14.56 -12.29 8.05
CA ASP A 151 -13.54 -13.26 7.63
C ASP A 151 -13.75 -13.87 6.24
N HIS A 152 -14.92 -13.70 5.63
CA HIS A 152 -15.25 -14.26 4.31
C HIS A 152 -15.92 -13.26 3.36
N VAL A 153 -16.28 -12.04 3.83
CA VAL A 153 -16.85 -10.98 2.99
C VAL A 153 -15.94 -9.78 2.94
N LEU A 154 -15.63 -9.36 1.72
CA LEU A 154 -14.87 -8.14 1.43
C LEU A 154 -15.70 -7.18 0.60
N PHE A 155 -15.45 -5.88 0.82
CA PHE A 155 -15.76 -4.82 -0.12
C PHE A 155 -14.45 -4.28 -0.68
N SER A 156 -14.33 -4.17 -1.97
CA SER A 156 -13.08 -3.75 -2.59
C SER A 156 -13.29 -2.69 -3.64
N ALA A 157 -12.38 -1.71 -3.71
CA ALA A 157 -12.23 -0.93 -4.92
C ALA A 157 -11.43 -1.77 -5.91
N VAL A 158 -12.07 -2.15 -7.00
CA VAL A 158 -11.51 -2.99 -8.07
C VAL A 158 -11.26 -2.12 -9.30
N ILE A 159 -10.15 -2.34 -9.98
CA ILE A 159 -9.84 -1.66 -11.24
C ILE A 159 -10.75 -2.23 -12.32
N GLY A 160 -11.77 -1.46 -12.69
CA GLY A 160 -12.65 -1.74 -13.82
C GLY A 160 -12.07 -1.19 -15.14
N GLU A 161 -12.88 -1.21 -16.19
CA GLU A 161 -12.46 -0.77 -17.53
C GLU A 161 -12.10 0.72 -17.57
N ASN A 162 -12.92 1.60 -16.99
CA ASN A 162 -12.74 3.05 -17.07
C ASN A 162 -12.56 3.73 -15.69
N ALA A 163 -12.91 3.05 -14.62
CA ALA A 163 -12.89 3.61 -13.26
C ALA A 163 -12.78 2.50 -12.21
N LEU A 164 -12.59 2.90 -10.95
CA LEU A 164 -12.72 1.99 -9.82
C LEU A 164 -14.19 1.63 -9.60
N GLU A 165 -14.44 0.35 -9.35
CA GLU A 165 -15.75 -0.19 -9.04
C GLU A 165 -15.78 -0.73 -7.61
N LEU A 166 -16.89 -0.49 -6.89
CA LEU A 166 -17.14 -1.12 -5.59
C LEU A 166 -17.67 -2.54 -5.82
N VAL A 167 -16.88 -3.51 -5.42
CA VAL A 167 -17.26 -4.92 -5.54
C VAL A 167 -17.40 -5.53 -4.15
N LYS A 168 -18.52 -6.23 -3.92
CA LYS A 168 -18.70 -7.15 -2.78
C LYS A 168 -18.28 -8.53 -3.21
N SER A 169 -17.31 -9.11 -2.53
CA SER A 169 -16.87 -10.51 -2.72
C SER A 169 -17.26 -11.33 -1.50
N ASP A 170 -17.82 -12.53 -1.75
CA ASP A 170 -18.11 -13.54 -0.73
C ASP A 170 -17.29 -14.79 -1.04
N LEU A 171 -16.31 -15.06 -0.18
CA LEU A 171 -15.33 -16.14 -0.36
C LEU A 171 -15.94 -17.53 -0.17
N ASN A 172 -17.00 -17.64 0.65
CA ASN A 172 -17.69 -18.91 0.87
C ASN A 172 -18.46 -19.37 -0.38
N ASN A 173 -19.00 -18.40 -1.12
CA ASN A 173 -19.81 -18.67 -2.31
C ASN A 173 -19.05 -18.42 -3.62
N ASN A 174 -17.77 -18.02 -3.54
CA ASN A 174 -16.96 -17.61 -4.70
C ASN A 174 -17.70 -16.62 -5.62
N SER A 175 -18.42 -15.65 -5.02
CA SER A 175 -19.23 -14.69 -5.76
C SER A 175 -18.68 -13.28 -5.65
N ASN A 176 -18.76 -12.54 -6.77
CA ASN A 176 -18.34 -11.15 -6.85
C ASN A 176 -19.48 -10.33 -7.48
N ASN A 177 -19.93 -9.30 -6.77
CA ASN A 177 -21.03 -8.46 -7.20
C ASN A 177 -20.59 -6.99 -7.25
N ILE A 178 -20.68 -6.35 -8.42
CA ILE A 178 -20.46 -4.91 -8.57
C ILE A 178 -21.66 -4.19 -7.96
N LEU A 179 -21.41 -3.33 -6.98
CA LEU A 179 -22.43 -2.55 -6.29
C LEU A 179 -22.51 -1.11 -6.82
N GLU A 180 -21.37 -0.54 -7.20
CA GLU A 180 -21.28 0.85 -7.65
C GLU A 180 -20.09 1.02 -8.59
N LYS A 181 -20.22 1.95 -9.54
CA LYS A 181 -19.16 2.33 -10.47
C LYS A 181 -18.67 3.74 -10.18
N ASN A 182 -17.45 4.05 -10.62
CA ASN A 182 -16.82 5.37 -10.46
C ASN A 182 -16.71 5.81 -8.99
N ILE A 183 -16.04 4.97 -8.21
CA ILE A 183 -15.77 5.24 -6.79
C ILE A 183 -14.35 5.78 -6.57
N GLY A 184 -14.11 6.33 -5.36
CA GLY A 184 -12.79 6.70 -4.87
C GLY A 184 -12.04 5.51 -4.26
N ARG A 185 -10.90 5.83 -3.63
CA ARG A 185 -9.97 4.84 -3.05
C ARG A 185 -10.30 4.51 -1.60
N SER A 186 -11.07 5.35 -0.91
CA SER A 186 -11.36 5.22 0.51
C SER A 186 -12.60 4.38 0.75
N LEU A 187 -12.41 3.29 1.48
CA LEU A 187 -13.45 2.40 1.96
C LEU A 187 -13.24 2.17 3.46
N HIS A 188 -14.28 2.34 4.27
CA HIS A 188 -14.19 2.15 5.71
C HIS A 188 -15.44 1.45 6.25
N LYS A 189 -15.24 0.54 7.21
CA LYS A 189 -16.32 0.04 8.04
C LYS A 189 -16.63 1.10 9.11
N ILE A 190 -17.90 1.47 9.26
CA ILE A 190 -18.31 2.42 10.29
C ILE A 190 -18.32 1.68 11.63
N PRO A 191 -17.52 2.11 12.64
CA PRO A 191 -17.45 1.44 13.93
C PRO A 191 -18.82 1.26 14.59
N ASN A 192 -19.03 0.11 15.22
CA ASN A 192 -20.26 -0.26 15.93
C ASN A 192 -21.53 -0.28 15.05
N THR A 193 -21.39 -0.43 13.75
CA THR A 193 -22.51 -0.56 12.80
C THR A 193 -22.26 -1.69 11.80
N ASN A 194 -23.32 -2.01 11.02
CA ASN A 194 -23.21 -2.90 9.86
C ASN A 194 -23.02 -2.14 8.53
N LEU A 195 -22.57 -0.88 8.61
CA LEU A 195 -22.43 -0.01 7.45
C LEU A 195 -20.97 0.10 7.01
N ILE A 196 -20.79 0.34 5.73
CA ILE A 196 -19.54 0.80 5.14
C ILE A 196 -19.71 2.18 4.54
N SER A 197 -18.64 2.95 4.46
CA SER A 197 -18.59 4.21 3.72
C SER A 197 -17.60 4.12 2.56
N PHE A 198 -17.89 4.84 1.50
CA PHE A 198 -17.00 5.00 0.35
C PHE A 198 -17.20 6.37 -0.29
N ILE A 199 -16.26 6.78 -1.14
CA ILE A 199 -16.39 8.02 -1.92
C ILE A 199 -16.98 7.69 -3.28
N SER A 200 -18.14 8.27 -3.61
CA SER A 200 -18.67 8.29 -4.98
C SER A 200 -18.05 9.46 -5.76
N LYS A 201 -17.75 9.23 -7.03
CA LYS A 201 -17.22 10.23 -7.97
C LYS A 201 -18.25 10.57 -9.07
N LYS A 202 -19.53 10.35 -8.77
CA LYS A 202 -20.63 10.76 -9.66
C LYS A 202 -20.82 12.26 -9.65
#